data_dea54f290eadd1d91bba5b5b987dc851
#
_entry.id   dea54f290eadd1d91bba5b5b987dc851
#
_cell.length_a   1.000
_cell.length_b   1.000
_cell.length_c   1.000
_cell.angle_alpha   90.00
_cell.angle_beta   90.00
_cell.angle_gamma   90.00
#
_symmetry.space_group_name_H-M   'P 1'
#
loop_
_entity.id
_entity.type
_entity.pdbx_description
1 polymer ?
#
loop_
_entity_poly.entity_id
_entity_poly.type
_entity_poly.pdbx_seq_one_letter_code
_entity_poly.pdbx_strand_id
1 'polypeptide(L)'
;MIIKGTSVFCEDGTFQVKDVFVEDHKIVATEAEVSDKTVVDANGYKLIPGLVDVHSHGACGHDFCDCDVEGVKEILRFEKAHGITSYCPTSMTLSKEMLVDIFATAKEADGIADG
;
A
#
# COMPACT_ATOMS: atom_id res chain seq x y z
N MET A 1 4.11 -10.58 -14.40
CA MET A 1 3.02 -11.32 -13.71
C MET A 1 1.69 -11.09 -14.40
N ILE A 2 0.83 -12.12 -14.47
CA ILE A 2 -0.48 -12.07 -15.13
C ILE A 2 -1.56 -12.46 -14.11
N ILE A 3 -2.54 -11.59 -13.87
CA ILE A 3 -3.68 -11.85 -12.97
C ILE A 3 -4.88 -12.17 -13.84
N LYS A 4 -5.44 -13.38 -13.72
CA LYS A 4 -6.48 -13.88 -14.63
C LYS A 4 -7.86 -13.94 -13.99
N GLY A 5 -8.88 -13.60 -14.80
CA GLY A 5 -10.29 -13.82 -14.49
C GLY A 5 -10.86 -13.00 -13.35
N THR A 6 -10.17 -11.93 -12.95
CA THR A 6 -10.62 -11.08 -11.84
C THR A 6 -11.67 -10.06 -12.28
N SER A 7 -12.56 -9.70 -11.35
CA SER A 7 -13.53 -8.62 -11.52
C SER A 7 -12.84 -7.29 -11.15
N VAL A 8 -12.36 -6.56 -12.17
CA VAL A 8 -11.57 -5.33 -12.02
C VAL A 8 -12.47 -4.12 -11.89
N PHE A 9 -12.22 -3.28 -10.88
CA PHE A 9 -12.86 -1.97 -10.76
C PHE A 9 -12.31 -1.01 -11.82
N CYS A 10 -13.19 -0.43 -12.62
CA CYS A 10 -12.84 0.43 -13.74
C CYS A 10 -13.12 1.93 -13.43
N GLU A 11 -12.53 2.81 -14.22
CA GLU A 11 -12.64 4.27 -14.06
C GLU A 11 -14.09 4.79 -14.13
N ASP A 12 -14.97 4.07 -14.83
CA ASP A 12 -16.41 4.37 -14.94
C ASP A 12 -17.21 3.95 -13.69
N GLY A 13 -16.53 3.44 -12.66
CA GLY A 13 -17.16 2.96 -11.43
C GLY A 13 -17.80 1.58 -11.53
N THR A 14 -17.61 0.87 -12.65
CA THR A 14 -18.13 -0.47 -12.84
C THR A 14 -17.08 -1.56 -12.57
N PHE A 15 -17.54 -2.79 -12.40
CA PHE A 15 -16.66 -3.97 -12.36
C PHE A 15 -16.75 -4.74 -13.66
N GLN A 16 -15.60 -5.06 -14.26
CA GLN A 16 -15.50 -5.83 -15.48
C GLN A 16 -14.56 -7.02 -15.29
N VAL A 17 -14.99 -8.21 -15.70
CA VAL A 17 -14.12 -9.40 -15.66
C VAL A 17 -13.10 -9.30 -16.79
N LYS A 18 -11.83 -9.22 -16.43
CA LYS A 18 -10.71 -9.14 -17.37
C LYS A 18 -9.40 -9.59 -16.73
N ASP A 19 -8.42 -9.89 -17.56
CA ASP A 19 -7.06 -10.13 -17.10
C ASP A 19 -6.32 -8.80 -16.88
N VAL A 20 -5.37 -8.81 -15.93
CA VAL A 20 -4.49 -7.66 -15.66
C VAL A 20 -3.04 -8.10 -15.79
N PHE A 21 -2.26 -7.31 -16.50
CA PHE A 21 -0.87 -7.57 -16.82
C PHE A 21 0.03 -6.62 -16.05
N VAL A 22 1.05 -7.15 -15.37
CA VAL A 22 1.96 -6.37 -14.54
C VAL A 22 3.39 -6.66 -14.93
N GLU A 23 4.15 -5.60 -15.24
CA GLU A 23 5.59 -5.62 -15.51
C GLU A 23 6.25 -4.46 -14.76
N ASP A 24 7.37 -4.71 -14.12
CA ASP A 24 8.16 -3.70 -13.39
C ASP A 24 7.29 -2.79 -12.48
N HIS A 25 6.44 -3.44 -11.66
CA HIS A 25 5.51 -2.77 -10.72
C HIS A 25 4.47 -1.86 -11.39
N LYS A 26 4.22 -2.02 -12.69
CA LYS A 26 3.23 -1.23 -13.43
C LYS A 26 2.24 -2.12 -14.15
N ILE A 27 1.00 -1.64 -14.25
CA ILE A 27 0.00 -2.26 -15.12
C ILE A 27 0.35 -1.90 -16.57
N VAL A 28 0.44 -2.92 -17.44
CA VAL A 28 0.72 -2.77 -18.87
C VAL A 28 -0.49 -3.18 -19.69
N ALA A 29 -0.51 -2.78 -20.95
CA ALA A 29 -1.70 -2.91 -21.80
C ALA A 29 -1.94 -4.35 -22.28
N THR A 30 -0.88 -5.13 -22.51
CA THR A 30 -0.97 -6.44 -23.12
C THR A 30 -0.09 -7.48 -22.45
N GLU A 31 -0.45 -8.75 -22.57
CA GLU A 31 0.36 -9.87 -22.10
C GLU A 31 1.75 -9.93 -22.79
N ALA A 32 1.87 -9.41 -24.01
CA ALA A 32 3.14 -9.41 -24.74
C ALA A 32 4.22 -8.56 -24.07
N GLU A 33 3.82 -7.58 -23.28
CA GLU A 33 4.72 -6.68 -22.54
C GLU A 33 5.24 -7.30 -21.23
N VAL A 34 4.68 -8.44 -20.81
CA VAL A 34 5.05 -9.09 -19.56
C VAL A 34 6.16 -10.10 -19.81
N SER A 35 7.31 -9.94 -19.16
CA SER A 35 8.43 -10.88 -19.22
C SER A 35 8.22 -12.07 -18.28
N ASP A 36 7.82 -11.82 -17.02
CA ASP A 36 7.48 -12.85 -16.04
C ASP A 36 6.07 -13.40 -16.28
N LYS A 37 5.98 -14.59 -16.84
CA LYS A 37 4.72 -15.28 -17.14
C LYS A 37 4.06 -15.97 -15.93
N THR A 38 4.44 -15.61 -14.71
CA THR A 38 3.75 -16.09 -13.51
C THR A 38 2.28 -15.70 -13.56
N VAL A 39 1.40 -16.70 -13.44
CA VAL A 39 -0.06 -16.52 -13.49
C VAL A 39 -0.65 -16.64 -12.09
N VAL A 40 -1.45 -15.67 -11.72
CA VAL A 40 -2.30 -15.67 -10.53
C VAL A 40 -3.75 -15.88 -10.98
N ASP A 41 -4.35 -17.01 -10.61
CA ASP A 41 -5.78 -17.23 -10.83
C ASP A 41 -6.59 -16.44 -9.80
N ALA A 42 -7.29 -15.42 -10.26
CA ALA A 42 -8.11 -14.53 -9.46
C ALA A 42 -9.61 -14.65 -9.79
N ASN A 43 -10.05 -15.79 -10.33
CA ASN A 43 -11.46 -16.05 -10.56
C ASN A 43 -12.27 -15.96 -9.26
N GLY A 44 -13.36 -15.19 -9.28
CA GLY A 44 -14.21 -14.96 -8.12
C GLY A 44 -13.73 -13.87 -7.17
N TYR A 45 -12.53 -13.32 -7.39
CA TYR A 45 -12.03 -12.17 -6.63
C TYR A 45 -12.31 -10.85 -7.34
N LYS A 46 -12.31 -9.79 -6.54
CA LYS A 46 -12.36 -8.41 -7.04
C LYS A 46 -10.97 -7.80 -6.97
N LEU A 47 -10.57 -7.11 -8.01
CA LEU A 47 -9.37 -6.30 -8.04
C LEU A 47 -9.76 -4.82 -8.00
N ILE A 48 -9.29 -4.14 -7.00
CA ILE A 48 -9.51 -2.70 -6.78
C ILE A 48 -8.15 -2.01 -6.67
N PRO A 49 -8.06 -0.69 -6.88
CA PRO A 49 -6.88 0.08 -6.48
C PRO A 49 -6.58 -0.13 -5.00
N GLY A 50 -5.32 -0.10 -4.63
CA GLY A 50 -4.94 -0.11 -3.24
C GLY A 50 -5.58 1.06 -2.48
N LEU A 51 -5.94 0.82 -1.23
CA LEU A 51 -6.56 1.85 -0.40
C LEU A 51 -5.51 2.86 0.07
N VAL A 52 -5.95 4.09 0.32
CA VAL A 52 -5.12 5.17 0.83
C VAL A 52 -5.66 5.57 2.20
N ASP A 53 -4.86 5.41 3.25
CA ASP A 53 -5.16 5.99 4.56
C ASP A 53 -4.51 7.37 4.64
N VAL A 54 -5.32 8.40 4.72
CA VAL A 54 -4.86 9.80 4.73
C VAL A 54 -4.75 10.39 6.14
N HIS A 55 -5.12 9.64 7.18
CA HIS A 55 -5.11 10.15 8.54
C HIS A 55 -5.16 9.02 9.57
N SER A 56 -4.01 8.61 10.08
CA SER A 56 -3.92 7.63 11.16
C SER A 56 -2.79 8.00 12.11
N HIS A 57 -3.02 7.81 13.40
CA HIS A 57 -2.04 8.11 14.46
C HIS A 57 -1.21 6.90 14.84
N GLY A 58 -1.66 5.68 14.51
CA GLY A 58 -0.94 4.46 14.81
C GLY A 58 -1.82 3.22 14.80
N ALA A 59 -1.21 2.06 15.00
CA ALA A 59 -1.85 0.76 15.07
C ALA A 59 -0.98 -0.21 15.89
N CYS A 60 -1.50 -1.40 16.19
CA CYS A 60 -0.75 -2.50 16.85
C CYS A 60 -0.13 -2.13 18.20
N GLY A 61 -0.66 -1.11 18.90
CA GLY A 61 -0.11 -0.64 20.16
C GLY A 61 1.05 0.36 20.04
N HIS A 62 1.37 0.80 18.82
CA HIS A 62 2.34 1.85 18.52
C HIS A 62 1.65 3.12 18.06
N ASP A 63 2.17 4.28 18.48
CA ASP A 63 1.77 5.60 18.02
C ASP A 63 2.88 6.18 17.12
N PHE A 64 2.47 6.87 16.07
CA PHE A 64 3.42 7.53 15.16
C PHE A 64 4.31 8.56 15.88
N CYS A 65 3.83 9.11 17.01
CA CYS A 65 4.57 10.07 17.82
C CYS A 65 5.58 9.44 18.81
N ASP A 66 5.67 8.11 18.88
CA ASP A 66 6.60 7.42 19.79
C ASP A 66 8.07 7.54 19.37
N CYS A 67 8.34 8.04 18.18
CA CYS A 67 9.68 8.12 17.59
C CYS A 67 10.40 6.75 17.54
N ASP A 68 9.63 5.68 17.35
CA ASP A 68 10.10 4.30 17.24
C ASP A 68 10.00 3.81 15.80
N VAL A 69 11.13 3.67 15.12
CA VAL A 69 11.20 3.20 13.72
C VAL A 69 10.61 1.80 13.56
N GLU A 70 10.86 0.88 14.49
CA GLU A 70 10.32 -0.48 14.40
C GLU A 70 8.81 -0.49 14.65
N GLY A 71 8.32 0.34 15.58
CA GLY A 71 6.87 0.55 15.78
C GLY A 71 6.19 1.09 14.51
N VAL A 72 6.80 2.07 13.84
CA VAL A 72 6.29 2.58 12.56
C VAL A 72 6.26 1.48 11.49
N LYS A 73 7.29 0.63 11.40
CA LYS A 73 7.30 -0.51 10.48
C LYS A 73 6.20 -1.53 10.79
N GLU A 74 5.90 -1.77 12.06
CA GLU A 74 4.78 -2.65 12.43
C GLU A 74 3.44 -2.07 12.03
N ILE A 75 3.23 -0.76 12.21
CA ILE A 75 2.05 -0.06 11.70
C ILE A 75 1.94 -0.26 10.18
N LEU A 76 3.01 -0.02 9.42
CA LEU A 76 3.00 -0.16 7.96
C LEU A 76 2.69 -1.59 7.49
N ARG A 77 3.25 -2.62 8.17
CA ARG A 77 2.92 -4.02 7.87
C ARG A 77 1.45 -4.35 8.13
N PHE A 78 0.90 -3.81 9.22
CA PHE A 78 -0.52 -3.96 9.55
C PHE A 78 -1.39 -3.32 8.47
N GLU A 79 -1.12 -2.07 8.10
CA GLU A 79 -1.86 -1.35 7.07
C GLU A 79 -1.81 -2.07 5.72
N LYS A 80 -0.62 -2.52 5.30
CA LYS A 80 -0.43 -3.33 4.10
C LYS A 80 -1.26 -4.61 4.11
N ALA A 81 -1.30 -5.33 5.24
CA ALA A 81 -2.09 -6.56 5.38
C ALA A 81 -3.60 -6.32 5.25
N HIS A 82 -4.06 -5.09 5.43
CA HIS A 82 -5.45 -4.66 5.27
C HIS A 82 -5.74 -3.95 3.94
N GLY A 83 -4.78 -3.96 3.00
CA GLY A 83 -4.95 -3.42 1.65
C GLY A 83 -4.65 -1.93 1.50
N ILE A 84 -4.08 -1.30 2.53
CA ILE A 84 -3.56 0.07 2.43
C ILE A 84 -2.22 0.03 1.68
N THR A 85 -2.14 0.71 0.56
CA THR A 85 -0.93 0.80 -0.28
C THR A 85 -0.26 2.17 -0.23
N SER A 86 -0.95 3.14 0.35
CA SER A 86 -0.40 4.47 0.62
C SER A 86 -0.87 4.94 1.98
N TYR A 87 0.04 5.31 2.84
CA TYR A 87 -0.23 5.64 4.23
C TYR A 87 0.31 7.02 4.58
N CYS A 88 -0.53 7.87 5.18
CA CYS A 88 -0.15 9.19 5.67
C CYS A 88 -0.18 9.19 7.19
N PRO A 89 0.93 8.86 7.87
CA PRO A 89 0.98 8.92 9.32
C PRO A 89 0.77 10.35 9.80
N THR A 90 0.00 10.50 10.87
CA THR A 90 -0.44 11.79 11.37
C THR A 90 0.06 11.99 12.79
N SER A 91 0.82 13.07 13.02
CA SER A 91 1.26 13.44 14.36
C SER A 91 0.12 14.09 15.17
N MET A 92 0.25 14.06 16.49
CA MET A 92 -0.54 14.89 17.39
C MET A 92 -0.03 16.34 17.38
N THR A 93 -0.78 17.25 18.01
CA THR A 93 -0.32 18.62 18.26
C THR A 93 0.72 18.60 19.36
N LEU A 94 1.98 18.76 19.00
CA LEU A 94 3.14 18.64 19.87
C LEU A 94 4.08 19.84 19.71
N SER A 95 5.13 19.91 20.55
CA SER A 95 6.16 20.93 20.41
C SER A 95 6.92 20.80 19.08
N LYS A 96 7.52 21.89 18.62
CA LYS A 96 8.30 21.88 17.38
C LYS A 96 9.46 20.87 17.44
N GLU A 97 10.11 20.77 18.59
CA GLU A 97 11.23 19.85 18.82
C GLU A 97 10.77 18.40 18.65
N MET A 98 9.66 18.01 19.28
CA MET A 98 9.10 16.66 19.14
C MET A 98 8.68 16.38 17.70
N LEU A 99 8.07 17.33 17.00
CA LEU A 99 7.69 17.15 15.60
C LEU A 99 8.91 16.92 14.68
N VAL A 100 10.04 17.56 14.96
CA VAL A 100 11.29 17.32 14.20
C VAL A 100 11.75 15.88 14.38
N ASP A 101 11.72 15.33 15.59
CA ASP A 101 12.13 13.96 15.87
C ASP A 101 11.17 12.94 15.22
N ILE A 102 9.85 13.18 15.31
CA ILE A 102 8.81 12.35 14.67
C ILE A 102 9.03 12.30 13.15
N PHE A 103 9.26 13.44 12.50
CA PHE A 103 9.48 13.48 11.05
C PHE A 103 10.82 12.87 10.64
N ALA A 104 11.84 12.93 11.49
CA ALA A 104 13.10 12.21 11.26
C ALA A 104 12.87 10.69 11.28
N THR A 105 12.10 10.19 12.25
CA THR A 105 11.70 8.77 12.35
C THR A 105 10.88 8.33 11.13
N ALA A 106 9.91 9.15 10.70
CA ALA A 106 9.12 8.87 9.50
C ALA A 106 10.01 8.74 8.26
N LYS A 107 10.96 9.65 8.09
CA LYS A 107 11.90 9.62 6.96
C LYS A 107 12.80 8.39 7.00
N GLU A 108 13.19 7.91 8.17
CA GLU A 108 13.98 6.69 8.31
C GLU A 108 13.15 5.44 7.99
N ALA A 109 11.86 5.45 8.33
CA ALA A 109 10.94 4.35 8.04
C ALA A 109 10.42 4.34 6.58
N ASP A 110 10.57 5.44 5.84
CA ASP A 110 10.09 5.58 4.46
C ASP A 110 10.81 4.60 3.53
N GLY A 111 10.03 3.87 2.72
CA GLY A 111 10.54 2.90 1.77
C GLY A 111 11.07 1.60 2.38
N ILE A 112 10.95 1.39 3.69
CA ILE A 112 11.44 0.16 4.36
C ILE A 112 10.38 -0.94 4.42
N ALA A 113 9.11 -0.60 4.33
CA ALA A 113 8.06 -1.60 4.23
C ALA A 113 8.13 -2.24 2.84
N ASP A 114 8.53 -3.52 2.79
CA ASP A 114 8.59 -4.34 1.58
C ASP A 114 7.25 -4.30 0.81
N GLY A 115 7.14 -3.39 -0.13
CA GLY A 115 5.95 -3.24 -0.96
C GLY A 115 5.59 -1.83 -1.29
#